data_66f7aac46b3b369d10d3010950f69fb3
#
_entry.id   66f7aac46b3b369d10d3010950f69fb3
#
_cell.length_a   1.000
_cell.length_b   1.000
_cell.length_c   1.000
_cell.angle_alpha   90.00
_cell.angle_beta   90.00
_cell.angle_gamma   90.00
#
_symmetry.space_group_name_H-M   'P 1'
#
loop_
_entity.id
_entity.type
_entity.pdbx_description
1 polymer ?
#
loop_
_entity_poly.entity_id
_entity_poly.type
_entity_poly.pdbx_seq_one_letter_code
_entity_poly.pdbx_strand_id
1 'polypeptide(L)'
;MMLVDKYRPHSRKDIVGQDKIMAVTERWIANKDMPHVILVGPPGSGKTTWARCTTSDMFGGFDVWTKRHADFREFNASDERGIDVVRGEIKEFASAGKADDGVPFRVCFLDEADHITGDAQHAMRNIVETNEHKTRFVMSGNRADYIEPMVSRAATLRFGAIPQAPFEMKIVEICQGEKIILGGVDVLHAITRYYKGDLRRAITDCLEKLRGIDHPVTLADLDFGDDIRSVVSSVKDMLMGPPEATPIIKYDLARRFFEKEHARLQFNVRDFIEQLHDELGSMAFNAAEAFSNVDDRIRNGGIKDVQVGYLFAVIASGDK
;
A
#
# COMPACT_ATOMS: atom_id res chain seq x y z
N MET A 1 6.83 22.53 -1.92
CA MET A 1 7.20 21.08 -1.96
C MET A 1 6.22 20.32 -1.10
N MET A 2 5.64 19.25 -1.59
CA MET A 2 4.70 18.41 -0.82
C MET A 2 5.44 17.70 0.31
N LEU A 3 4.76 17.48 1.44
CA LEU A 3 5.38 16.80 2.60
C LEU A 3 5.83 15.39 2.26
N VAL A 4 5.07 14.67 1.43
CA VAL A 4 5.43 13.32 1.00
C VAL A 4 6.77 13.25 0.28
N ASP A 5 7.14 14.29 -0.46
CA ASP A 5 8.44 14.37 -1.13
C ASP A 5 9.54 14.87 -0.18
N LYS A 6 9.21 15.82 0.69
CA LYS A 6 10.14 16.38 1.68
C LYS A 6 10.62 15.32 2.69
N TYR A 7 9.72 14.46 3.16
CA TYR A 7 10.00 13.45 4.18
C TYR A 7 10.22 12.05 3.61
N ARG A 8 10.34 11.94 2.29
CA ARG A 8 10.68 10.67 1.65
C ARG A 8 12.09 10.24 2.04
N PRO A 9 12.31 9.00 2.52
CA PRO A 9 13.64 8.54 2.88
C PRO A 9 14.60 8.57 1.69
N HIS A 10 15.76 9.19 1.88
CA HIS A 10 16.88 9.17 0.94
C HIS A 10 17.96 8.17 1.35
N SER A 11 17.91 7.70 2.59
CA SER A 11 18.78 6.65 3.14
C SER A 11 17.95 5.48 3.64
N ARG A 12 18.49 4.26 3.55
CA ARG A 12 17.85 3.07 4.11
C ARG A 12 17.59 3.20 5.61
N LYS A 13 18.43 3.93 6.34
CA LYS A 13 18.31 4.15 7.78
C LYS A 13 17.04 4.91 8.15
N ASP A 14 16.48 5.65 7.21
CA ASP A 14 15.28 6.47 7.40
C ASP A 14 14.00 5.69 7.03
N ILE A 15 14.14 4.47 6.50
CA ILE A 15 12.99 3.59 6.20
C ILE A 15 12.46 3.01 7.49
N VAL A 16 11.19 3.27 7.78
CA VAL A 16 10.55 2.96 9.05
C VAL A 16 9.85 1.60 9.02
N GLY A 17 9.99 0.82 10.09
CA GLY A 17 9.17 -0.36 10.35
C GLY A 17 9.46 -1.59 9.50
N GLN A 18 10.62 -1.64 8.79
CA GLN A 18 11.01 -2.76 7.92
C GLN A 18 12.34 -3.42 8.38
N ASP A 19 12.57 -3.55 9.67
CA ASP A 19 13.86 -3.92 10.27
C ASP A 19 14.40 -5.26 9.76
N LYS A 20 13.52 -6.26 9.57
CA LYS A 20 13.92 -7.59 9.04
C LYS A 20 14.46 -7.48 7.61
N ILE A 21 13.83 -6.64 6.78
CA ILE A 21 14.25 -6.39 5.41
C ILE A 21 15.58 -5.65 5.42
N MET A 22 15.73 -4.66 6.29
CA MET A 22 16.98 -3.89 6.42
C MET A 22 18.15 -4.80 6.81
N ALA A 23 17.98 -5.72 7.74
CA ALA A 23 19.03 -6.65 8.19
C ALA A 23 19.50 -7.59 7.06
N VAL A 24 18.61 -8.04 6.17
CA VAL A 24 18.97 -8.84 5.00
C VAL A 24 19.71 -7.99 3.97
N THR A 25 19.19 -6.80 3.69
CA THR A 25 19.75 -5.86 2.73
C THR A 25 21.15 -5.41 3.10
N GLU A 26 21.42 -5.20 4.38
CA GLU A 26 22.75 -4.81 4.86
C GLU A 26 23.82 -5.84 4.53
N ARG A 27 23.51 -7.13 4.64
CA ARG A 27 24.42 -8.20 4.22
C ARG A 27 24.72 -8.18 2.73
N TRP A 28 23.71 -7.92 1.88
CA TRP A 28 23.90 -7.80 0.44
C TRP A 28 24.82 -6.63 0.08
N ILE A 29 24.65 -5.48 0.73
CA ILE A 29 25.48 -4.28 0.49
C ILE A 29 26.91 -4.50 0.97
N ALA A 30 27.10 -5.09 2.16
CA ALA A 30 28.44 -5.40 2.67
C ALA A 30 29.22 -6.33 1.76
N ASN A 31 28.54 -7.31 1.13
CA ASN A 31 29.14 -8.24 0.20
C ASN A 31 29.22 -7.70 -1.24
N LYS A 32 28.66 -6.54 -1.53
CA LYS A 32 28.47 -5.99 -2.87
C LYS A 32 27.83 -7.00 -3.84
N ASP A 33 26.92 -7.81 -3.31
CA ASP A 33 26.19 -8.81 -4.09
C ASP A 33 24.73 -8.88 -3.61
N MET A 34 23.81 -8.85 -4.56
CA MET A 34 22.38 -8.89 -4.34
C MET A 34 21.74 -9.86 -5.36
N PRO A 35 20.85 -10.77 -4.96
CA PRO A 35 20.08 -11.56 -5.92
C PRO A 35 19.10 -10.68 -6.72
N HIS A 36 18.35 -11.28 -7.66
CA HIS A 36 17.10 -10.65 -8.10
C HIS A 36 16.16 -10.53 -6.90
N VAL A 37 15.36 -9.48 -6.85
CA VAL A 37 14.51 -9.19 -5.68
C VAL A 37 13.08 -8.89 -6.11
N ILE A 38 12.15 -9.54 -5.43
CA ILE A 38 10.72 -9.24 -5.52
C ILE A 38 10.29 -8.52 -4.24
N LEU A 39 9.73 -7.32 -4.39
CA LEU A 39 9.21 -6.50 -3.31
C LEU A 39 7.69 -6.59 -3.30
N VAL A 40 7.11 -7.22 -2.29
CA VAL A 40 5.66 -7.41 -2.18
C VAL A 40 5.13 -6.74 -0.94
N GLY A 41 3.98 -6.09 -1.06
CA GLY A 41 3.29 -5.48 0.07
C GLY A 41 2.31 -4.40 -0.34
N PRO A 42 1.54 -3.87 0.61
CA PRO A 42 0.53 -2.87 0.34
C PRO A 42 1.14 -1.57 -0.21
N PRO A 43 0.34 -0.70 -0.85
CA PRO A 43 0.75 0.65 -1.21
C PRO A 43 1.28 1.41 0.02
N GLY A 44 2.22 2.34 -0.20
CA GLY A 44 2.76 3.16 0.89
C GLY A 44 3.73 2.46 1.86
N SER A 45 3.98 1.15 1.72
CA SER A 45 4.85 0.37 2.62
C SER A 45 6.36 0.59 2.43
N GLY A 46 6.78 1.36 1.42
CA GLY A 46 8.18 1.73 1.22
C GLY A 46 8.94 0.93 0.15
N LYS A 47 8.28 0.10 -0.67
CA LYS A 47 8.91 -0.73 -1.73
C LYS A 47 9.81 0.06 -2.68
N THR A 48 9.26 1.06 -3.35
CA THR A 48 9.98 1.94 -4.28
C THR A 48 11.11 2.70 -3.58
N THR A 49 10.86 3.16 -2.35
CA THR A 49 11.86 3.81 -1.52
C THR A 49 13.03 2.89 -1.22
N TRP A 50 12.74 1.64 -0.81
CA TRP A 50 13.76 0.63 -0.57
C TRP A 50 14.62 0.36 -1.81
N ALA A 51 13.98 0.17 -2.97
CA ALA A 51 14.70 -0.11 -4.21
C ALA A 51 15.72 0.98 -4.55
N ARG A 52 15.32 2.24 -4.45
CA ARG A 52 16.20 3.38 -4.73
C ARG A 52 17.28 3.56 -3.67
N CYS A 53 16.94 3.52 -2.38
CA CYS A 53 17.95 3.65 -1.30
C CYS A 53 18.98 2.50 -1.35
N THR A 54 18.52 1.26 -1.59
CA THR A 54 19.41 0.10 -1.68
C THR A 54 20.35 0.21 -2.89
N THR A 55 19.82 0.64 -4.05
CA THR A 55 20.66 0.88 -5.23
C THR A 55 21.67 1.98 -4.97
N SER A 56 21.26 3.07 -4.32
CA SER A 56 22.15 4.18 -3.90
C SER A 56 23.34 3.66 -3.09
N ASP A 57 23.05 2.83 -2.08
CA ASP A 57 24.10 2.26 -1.22
C ASP A 57 25.00 1.27 -1.97
N MET A 58 24.42 0.43 -2.86
CA MET A 58 25.20 -0.48 -3.73
C MET A 58 26.15 0.27 -4.67
N PHE A 59 25.78 1.48 -5.05
CA PHE A 59 26.58 2.36 -5.93
C PHE A 59 27.45 3.36 -5.14
N GLY A 60 27.84 2.98 -3.92
CA GLY A 60 28.76 3.77 -3.10
C GLY A 60 28.18 5.08 -2.57
N GLY A 61 26.86 5.16 -2.41
CA GLY A 61 26.13 6.34 -1.93
C GLY A 61 25.74 7.32 -3.05
N PHE A 62 25.76 6.87 -4.32
CA PHE A 62 25.28 7.70 -5.42
C PHE A 62 23.77 7.96 -5.28
N ASP A 63 23.40 9.24 -5.31
CA ASP A 63 22.00 9.63 -5.16
C ASP A 63 21.20 9.39 -6.45
N VAL A 64 20.56 8.23 -6.53
CA VAL A 64 19.69 7.84 -7.66
C VAL A 64 18.33 8.57 -7.67
N TRP A 65 18.02 9.37 -6.64
CA TRP A 65 16.80 10.17 -6.56
C TRP A 65 16.86 11.43 -7.40
N THR A 66 17.98 12.11 -7.35
CA THR A 66 18.16 13.41 -8.00
C THR A 66 19.02 13.33 -9.24
N LYS A 67 19.80 12.25 -9.39
CA LYS A 67 20.75 12.07 -10.49
C LYS A 67 20.49 10.80 -11.26
N ARG A 68 20.61 10.87 -12.58
CA ARG A 68 20.57 9.68 -13.44
C ARG A 68 21.91 8.95 -13.38
N HIS A 69 21.85 7.64 -13.14
CA HIS A 69 23.00 6.74 -13.23
C HIS A 69 22.86 5.83 -14.44
N ALA A 70 23.92 5.64 -15.21
CA ALA A 70 23.88 4.83 -16.42
C ALA A 70 23.56 3.34 -16.13
N ASP A 71 23.90 2.86 -14.93
CA ASP A 71 23.67 1.48 -14.48
C ASP A 71 22.44 1.30 -13.58
N PHE A 72 21.62 2.34 -13.43
CA PHE A 72 20.31 2.26 -12.78
C PHE A 72 19.22 2.78 -13.70
N ARG A 73 18.19 1.96 -13.91
CA ARG A 73 16.99 2.40 -14.63
C ARG A 73 15.73 1.86 -13.98
N GLU A 74 14.77 2.75 -13.81
CA GLU A 74 13.44 2.44 -13.31
C GLU A 74 12.42 2.49 -14.45
N PHE A 75 11.57 1.48 -14.49
CA PHE A 75 10.46 1.36 -15.41
C PHE A 75 9.18 1.17 -14.61
N ASN A 76 8.12 1.87 -14.99
CA ASN A 76 6.79 1.58 -14.47
C ASN A 76 6.08 0.62 -15.42
N ALA A 77 5.69 -0.55 -14.93
CA ALA A 77 5.02 -1.55 -15.74
C ALA A 77 3.56 -1.19 -16.08
N SER A 78 2.97 -0.22 -15.38
CA SER A 78 1.64 0.32 -15.67
C SER A 78 1.63 1.47 -16.68
N ASP A 79 2.79 1.84 -17.25
CA ASP A 79 2.90 2.96 -18.20
C ASP A 79 2.14 2.66 -19.49
N GLU A 80 1.30 3.60 -19.92
CA GLU A 80 0.42 3.53 -21.10
C GLU A 80 1.18 3.45 -22.46
N ARG A 81 2.50 3.65 -22.46
CA ARG A 81 3.32 3.59 -23.69
C ARG A 81 3.34 2.22 -24.39
N GLY A 82 2.69 1.23 -23.81
CA GLY A 82 2.59 -0.12 -24.31
C GLY A 82 3.74 -1.01 -23.85
N ILE A 83 3.38 -2.19 -23.40
CA ILE A 83 4.31 -3.19 -22.83
C ILE A 83 5.45 -3.59 -23.79
N ASP A 84 5.23 -3.49 -25.11
CA ASP A 84 6.24 -3.85 -26.10
C ASP A 84 7.37 -2.81 -26.18
N VAL A 85 7.07 -1.53 -26.01
CA VAL A 85 8.07 -0.45 -25.96
C VAL A 85 8.89 -0.58 -24.67
N VAL A 86 8.22 -0.74 -23.54
CA VAL A 86 8.88 -0.93 -22.23
C VAL A 86 9.75 -2.18 -22.25
N ARG A 87 9.30 -3.26 -22.87
CA ARG A 87 10.06 -4.52 -23.03
C ARG A 87 11.31 -4.33 -23.88
N GLY A 88 11.22 -3.57 -24.98
CA GLY A 88 12.36 -3.23 -25.83
C GLY A 88 13.42 -2.45 -25.06
N GLU A 89 13.02 -1.42 -24.34
CA GLU A 89 13.91 -0.60 -23.52
C GLU A 89 14.54 -1.38 -22.35
N ILE A 90 13.79 -2.27 -21.68
CA ILE A 90 14.31 -3.13 -20.62
C ILE A 90 15.37 -4.07 -21.19
N LYS A 91 15.11 -4.70 -22.35
CA LYS A 91 16.04 -5.60 -23.01
C LYS A 91 17.34 -4.89 -23.39
N GLU A 92 17.24 -3.72 -24.00
CA GLU A 92 18.39 -2.89 -24.36
C GLU A 92 19.21 -2.54 -23.13
N PHE A 93 18.56 -2.02 -22.08
CA PHE A 93 19.23 -1.69 -20.84
C PHE A 93 19.91 -2.90 -20.20
N ALA A 94 19.21 -4.02 -20.07
CA ALA A 94 19.74 -5.21 -19.40
C ALA A 94 20.90 -5.85 -20.14
N SER A 95 20.91 -5.82 -21.48
CA SER A 95 21.93 -6.44 -22.32
C SER A 95 23.20 -5.61 -22.43
N ALA A 96 23.12 -4.31 -22.16
CA ALA A 96 24.29 -3.42 -22.22
C ALA A 96 25.32 -3.79 -21.13
N GLY A 97 26.59 -3.53 -21.38
CA GLY A 97 27.65 -3.65 -20.38
C GLY A 97 27.50 -2.57 -19.29
N LYS A 98 28.15 -2.78 -18.15
CA LYS A 98 28.25 -1.73 -17.11
C LYS A 98 28.95 -0.51 -17.70
N ALA A 99 28.46 0.67 -17.32
CA ALA A 99 29.05 1.95 -17.70
C ALA A 99 30.05 2.44 -16.65
N ASP A 100 29.91 2.00 -15.40
CA ASP A 100 30.79 2.37 -14.28
C ASP A 100 31.41 1.09 -13.67
N ASP A 101 32.71 0.99 -13.69
CA ASP A 101 33.43 -0.13 -13.07
C ASP A 101 33.38 -0.11 -11.54
N GLY A 102 33.01 1.01 -10.94
CA GLY A 102 32.81 1.15 -9.49
C GLY A 102 31.55 0.44 -8.97
N VAL A 103 30.58 0.12 -9.84
CA VAL A 103 29.37 -0.59 -9.45
C VAL A 103 29.51 -2.10 -9.64
N PRO A 104 28.91 -2.93 -8.78
CA PRO A 104 29.03 -4.40 -8.90
C PRO A 104 28.25 -4.96 -10.09
N PHE A 105 27.08 -4.40 -10.39
CA PHE A 105 26.15 -4.82 -11.45
C PHE A 105 25.21 -3.66 -11.82
N ARG A 106 24.50 -3.80 -12.93
CA ARG A 106 23.40 -2.90 -13.28
C ARG A 106 22.15 -3.25 -12.48
N VAL A 107 21.31 -2.26 -12.20
CA VAL A 107 20.01 -2.46 -11.53
C VAL A 107 18.88 -2.00 -12.43
N CYS A 108 18.02 -2.94 -12.79
CA CYS A 108 16.76 -2.70 -13.48
C CYS A 108 15.61 -2.79 -12.47
N PHE A 109 14.99 -1.67 -12.15
CA PHE A 109 13.85 -1.64 -11.25
C PHE A 109 12.54 -1.54 -12.04
N LEU A 110 11.66 -2.52 -11.85
CA LEU A 110 10.31 -2.54 -12.42
C LEU A 110 9.31 -2.28 -11.29
N ASP A 111 8.74 -1.11 -11.28
CA ASP A 111 7.64 -0.77 -10.34
C ASP A 111 6.31 -1.24 -10.92
N GLU A 112 5.40 -1.67 -10.04
CA GLU A 112 4.06 -2.20 -10.38
C GLU A 112 4.09 -3.40 -11.35
N ALA A 113 5.09 -4.29 -11.21
CA ALA A 113 5.32 -5.41 -12.09
C ALA A 113 4.17 -6.46 -12.10
N ASP A 114 3.28 -6.43 -11.14
CA ASP A 114 2.06 -7.24 -11.09
C ASP A 114 0.99 -6.82 -12.12
N HIS A 115 1.18 -5.69 -12.80
CA HIS A 115 0.36 -5.27 -13.94
C HIS A 115 0.82 -5.85 -15.30
N ILE A 116 1.95 -6.54 -15.35
CA ILE A 116 2.47 -7.18 -16.58
C ILE A 116 1.56 -8.34 -16.99
N THR A 117 1.09 -8.32 -18.24
CA THR A 117 0.23 -9.38 -18.81
C THR A 117 0.95 -10.71 -18.95
N GLY A 118 0.22 -11.85 -18.96
CA GLY A 118 0.81 -13.19 -19.01
C GLY A 118 1.77 -13.41 -20.18
N ASP A 119 1.42 -12.94 -21.39
CA ASP A 119 2.30 -13.05 -22.56
C ASP A 119 3.60 -12.25 -22.40
N ALA A 120 3.52 -11.10 -21.74
CA ALA A 120 4.68 -10.28 -21.45
C ALA A 120 5.55 -10.88 -20.32
N GLN A 121 4.97 -11.63 -19.38
CA GLN A 121 5.73 -12.31 -18.33
C GLN A 121 6.72 -13.33 -18.89
N HIS A 122 6.34 -14.12 -19.90
CA HIS A 122 7.24 -15.06 -20.57
C HIS A 122 8.43 -14.37 -21.25
N ALA A 123 8.18 -13.25 -21.92
CA ALA A 123 9.25 -12.47 -22.54
C ALA A 123 10.18 -11.84 -21.50
N MET A 124 9.62 -11.32 -20.39
CA MET A 124 10.39 -10.77 -19.26
C MET A 124 11.27 -11.85 -18.62
N ARG A 125 10.75 -13.06 -18.41
CA ARG A 125 11.52 -14.17 -17.89
C ARG A 125 12.77 -14.43 -18.73
N ASN A 126 12.63 -14.48 -20.05
CA ASN A 126 13.77 -14.69 -20.95
C ASN A 126 14.81 -13.55 -20.83
N ILE A 127 14.37 -12.30 -20.73
CA ILE A 127 15.25 -11.15 -20.54
C ILE A 127 16.03 -11.28 -19.23
N VAL A 128 15.36 -11.64 -18.14
CA VAL A 128 15.96 -11.82 -16.82
C VAL A 128 17.01 -12.93 -16.84
N GLU A 129 16.65 -14.14 -17.32
CA GLU A 129 17.53 -15.30 -17.36
C GLU A 129 18.77 -15.07 -18.24
N THR A 130 18.62 -14.40 -19.38
CA THR A 130 19.73 -14.12 -20.30
C THR A 130 20.72 -13.10 -19.73
N ASN A 131 20.27 -12.20 -18.86
CA ASN A 131 21.09 -11.08 -18.37
C ASN A 131 21.44 -11.18 -16.87
N GLU A 132 21.20 -12.32 -16.22
CA GLU A 132 21.40 -12.50 -14.77
C GLU A 132 22.83 -12.20 -14.29
N HIS A 133 23.84 -12.37 -15.14
CA HIS A 133 25.24 -12.09 -14.80
C HIS A 133 25.60 -10.61 -14.81
N LYS A 134 24.83 -9.79 -15.50
CA LYS A 134 25.14 -8.36 -15.72
C LYS A 134 24.21 -7.44 -14.94
N THR A 135 22.95 -7.83 -14.81
CA THR A 135 21.87 -6.98 -14.32
C THR A 135 21.11 -7.68 -13.19
N ARG A 136 20.87 -6.95 -12.11
CA ARG A 136 19.95 -7.38 -11.06
C ARG A 136 18.59 -6.73 -11.32
N PHE A 137 17.57 -7.57 -11.32
CA PHE A 137 16.20 -7.13 -11.47
C PHE A 137 15.58 -6.98 -10.09
N VAL A 138 15.02 -5.82 -9.82
CA VAL A 138 14.20 -5.54 -8.65
C VAL A 138 12.79 -5.30 -9.18
N MET A 139 11.82 -6.05 -8.70
CA MET A 139 10.43 -5.96 -9.16
C MET A 139 9.53 -5.68 -7.97
N SER A 140 8.66 -4.70 -8.05
CA SER A 140 7.69 -4.41 -7.00
C SER A 140 6.26 -4.68 -7.44
N GLY A 141 5.41 -5.03 -6.49
CA GLY A 141 3.98 -5.20 -6.70
C GLY A 141 3.23 -5.48 -5.40
N ASN A 142 1.94 -5.63 -5.51
CA ASN A 142 1.09 -5.99 -4.38
C ASN A 142 0.94 -7.52 -4.26
N ARG A 143 1.16 -8.26 -5.36
CA ARG A 143 0.93 -9.70 -5.48
C ARG A 143 2.18 -10.42 -6.01
N ALA A 144 2.76 -11.30 -5.17
CA ALA A 144 3.96 -12.06 -5.51
C ALA A 144 3.72 -13.05 -6.65
N ASP A 145 2.59 -13.73 -6.65
CA ASP A 145 2.19 -14.77 -7.61
C ASP A 145 2.19 -14.27 -9.07
N TYR A 146 2.01 -12.97 -9.29
CA TYR A 146 2.09 -12.35 -10.62
C TYR A 146 3.52 -12.02 -11.05
N ILE A 147 4.45 -11.89 -10.10
CA ILE A 147 5.84 -11.49 -10.38
C ILE A 147 6.77 -12.70 -10.44
N GLU A 148 6.57 -13.69 -9.56
CA GLU A 148 7.39 -14.89 -9.45
C GLU A 148 7.60 -15.64 -10.77
N PRO A 149 6.61 -15.73 -11.69
CA PRO A 149 6.83 -16.37 -12.98
C PRO A 149 7.90 -15.71 -13.86
N MET A 150 8.18 -14.42 -13.64
CA MET A 150 9.15 -13.64 -14.43
C MET A 150 10.58 -13.78 -13.91
N VAL A 151 10.77 -14.17 -12.65
CA VAL A 151 12.07 -14.16 -11.98
C VAL A 151 12.29 -15.45 -11.22
N SER A 152 13.00 -16.38 -11.82
CA SER A 152 13.45 -17.57 -11.11
C SER A 152 14.55 -17.22 -10.10
N ARG A 153 14.53 -17.85 -8.93
CA ARG A 153 15.54 -17.68 -7.87
C ARG A 153 15.67 -16.28 -7.28
N ALA A 154 14.61 -15.50 -7.30
CA ALA A 154 14.57 -14.20 -6.66
C ALA A 154 14.39 -14.32 -5.14
N ALA A 155 14.96 -13.38 -4.40
CA ALA A 155 14.64 -13.18 -2.99
C ALA A 155 13.35 -12.37 -2.86
N THR A 156 12.33 -12.93 -2.22
CA THR A 156 11.08 -12.21 -1.99
C THR A 156 11.12 -11.49 -0.65
N LEU A 157 11.04 -10.16 -0.68
CA LEU A 157 10.95 -9.30 0.49
C LEU A 157 9.49 -8.85 0.67
N ARG A 158 8.90 -9.22 1.80
CA ARG A 158 7.49 -8.90 2.12
C ARG A 158 7.41 -7.69 3.02
N PHE A 159 6.98 -6.59 2.45
CA PHE A 159 6.73 -5.33 3.16
C PHE A 159 5.36 -5.41 3.85
N GLY A 160 5.35 -5.24 5.16
CA GLY A 160 4.12 -5.10 5.95
C GLY A 160 3.68 -3.63 6.07
N ALA A 161 2.51 -3.44 6.66
CA ALA A 161 2.14 -2.14 7.21
C ALA A 161 3.17 -1.72 8.26
N ILE A 162 3.44 -0.44 8.36
CA ILE A 162 4.38 0.06 9.38
C ILE A 162 3.76 -0.18 10.76
N PRO A 163 4.50 -0.82 11.70
CA PRO A 163 4.00 -1.04 13.05
C PRO A 163 3.67 0.28 13.76
N GLN A 164 2.73 0.23 14.71
CA GLN A 164 2.19 1.41 15.38
C GLN A 164 3.27 2.34 15.93
N ALA A 165 4.17 1.86 16.77
CA ALA A 165 5.16 2.72 17.43
C ALA A 165 6.10 3.44 16.44
N PRO A 166 6.76 2.77 15.47
CA PRO A 166 7.54 3.47 14.44
C PRO A 166 6.71 4.43 13.59
N PHE A 167 5.44 4.10 13.28
CA PHE A 167 4.54 4.97 12.55
C PHE A 167 4.27 6.27 13.33
N GLU A 168 3.89 6.16 14.60
CA GLU A 168 3.64 7.30 15.48
C GLU A 168 4.88 8.19 15.65
N MET A 169 6.04 7.57 15.85
CA MET A 169 7.30 8.32 15.94
C MET A 169 7.55 9.16 14.67
N LYS A 170 7.29 8.59 13.49
CA LYS A 170 7.48 9.32 12.23
C LYS A 170 6.46 10.43 12.02
N ILE A 171 5.20 10.22 12.42
CA ILE A 171 4.18 11.28 12.42
C ILE A 171 4.62 12.43 13.32
N VAL A 172 5.06 12.14 14.54
CA VAL A 172 5.53 13.17 15.48
C VAL A 172 6.75 13.92 14.94
N GLU A 173 7.72 13.22 14.35
CA GLU A 173 8.88 13.83 13.71
C GLU A 173 8.47 14.83 12.61
N ILE A 174 7.53 14.42 11.74
CA ILE A 174 7.04 15.30 10.67
C ILE A 174 6.29 16.49 11.25
N CYS A 175 5.41 16.27 12.23
CA CYS A 175 4.66 17.35 12.88
C CYS A 175 5.61 18.38 13.51
N GLN A 176 6.66 17.93 14.19
CA GLN A 176 7.69 18.82 14.75
C GLN A 176 8.41 19.61 13.66
N GLY A 177 8.82 18.97 12.58
CA GLY A 177 9.48 19.61 11.44
C GLY A 177 8.64 20.66 10.73
N GLU A 178 7.31 20.46 10.71
CA GLU A 178 6.32 21.36 10.07
C GLU A 178 5.64 22.32 11.06
N LYS A 179 6.01 22.28 12.35
CA LYS A 179 5.40 23.08 13.42
C LYS A 179 3.92 22.80 13.62
N ILE A 180 3.47 21.59 13.30
CA ILE A 180 2.11 21.12 13.59
C ILE A 180 2.08 20.71 15.07
N ILE A 181 1.25 21.34 15.86
CA ILE A 181 1.11 21.06 17.29
C ILE A 181 -0.05 20.09 17.46
N LEU A 182 0.21 18.85 17.82
CA LEU A 182 -0.83 17.89 18.17
C LEU A 182 -1.38 18.22 19.57
N GLY A 183 -2.69 18.40 19.71
CA GLY A 183 -3.34 18.81 20.96
C GLY A 183 -3.37 17.72 22.05
N GLY A 184 -3.09 16.45 21.66
CA GLY A 184 -3.02 15.34 22.60
C GLY A 184 -2.62 14.03 21.94
N VAL A 185 -2.40 13.01 22.75
CA VAL A 185 -2.08 11.64 22.30
C VAL A 185 -3.26 10.98 21.59
N ASP A 186 -4.47 11.35 21.91
CA ASP A 186 -5.72 10.94 21.28
C ASP A 186 -5.76 11.30 19.79
N VAL A 187 -5.26 12.47 19.41
CA VAL A 187 -5.13 12.91 18.02
C VAL A 187 -4.16 12.00 17.25
N LEU A 188 -2.98 11.70 17.84
CA LEU A 188 -2.00 10.81 17.25
C LEU A 188 -2.56 9.40 17.08
N HIS A 189 -3.25 8.88 18.10
CA HIS A 189 -3.88 7.57 18.04
C HIS A 189 -5.00 7.52 17.00
N ALA A 190 -5.77 8.60 16.82
CA ALA A 190 -6.79 8.67 15.79
C ALA A 190 -6.18 8.57 14.38
N ILE A 191 -5.09 9.31 14.11
CA ILE A 191 -4.34 9.24 12.86
C ILE A 191 -3.81 7.81 12.64
N THR A 192 -3.19 7.22 13.65
CA THR A 192 -2.60 5.87 13.58
C THR A 192 -3.64 4.81 13.29
N ARG A 193 -4.77 4.85 13.98
CA ARG A 193 -5.88 3.91 13.79
C ARG A 193 -6.51 4.04 12.41
N TYR A 194 -6.59 5.26 11.89
CA TYR A 194 -7.17 5.53 10.58
C TYR A 194 -6.29 4.98 9.44
N TYR A 195 -5.01 5.36 9.43
CA TYR A 195 -4.11 5.03 8.33
C TYR A 195 -3.47 3.64 8.43
N LYS A 196 -3.61 2.93 9.56
CA LYS A 196 -3.19 1.53 9.75
C LYS A 196 -1.77 1.22 9.22
N GLY A 197 -0.83 2.16 9.38
CA GLY A 197 0.56 2.03 8.92
C GLY A 197 0.82 2.45 7.47
N ASP A 198 -0.14 3.00 6.75
CA ASP A 198 0.09 3.68 5.47
C ASP A 198 0.57 5.11 5.69
N LEU A 199 1.90 5.26 5.84
CA LEU A 199 2.53 6.54 6.09
C LEU A 199 2.37 7.52 4.92
N ARG A 200 2.33 7.02 3.69
CA ARG A 200 2.16 7.86 2.50
C ARG A 200 0.83 8.58 2.52
N ARG A 201 -0.26 7.84 2.77
CA ARG A 201 -1.59 8.42 2.90
C ARG A 201 -1.71 9.33 4.12
N ALA A 202 -1.14 8.95 5.26
CA ALA A 202 -1.15 9.80 6.45
C ALA A 202 -0.51 11.17 6.18
N ILE A 203 0.59 11.21 5.45
CA ILE A 203 1.27 12.45 5.09
C ILE A 203 0.44 13.25 4.09
N THR A 204 -0.04 12.63 2.99
CA THR A 204 -0.75 13.33 1.90
C THR A 204 -2.14 13.80 2.30
N ASP A 205 -2.90 12.95 2.96
CA ASP A 205 -4.33 13.16 3.17
C ASP A 205 -4.61 13.89 4.49
N CYS A 206 -3.70 13.77 5.47
CA CYS A 206 -3.86 14.36 6.80
C CYS A 206 -2.84 15.47 7.05
N LEU A 207 -1.55 15.15 7.17
CA LEU A 207 -0.54 16.12 7.62
C LEU A 207 -0.41 17.32 6.68
N GLU A 208 -0.55 17.13 5.37
CA GLU A 208 -0.54 18.24 4.40
C GLU A 208 -1.70 19.22 4.64
N LYS A 209 -2.87 18.73 5.05
CA LYS A 209 -4.04 19.58 5.39
C LYS A 209 -3.89 20.28 6.74
N LEU A 210 -3.21 19.64 7.69
CA LEU A 210 -2.94 20.24 9.02
C LEU A 210 -1.85 21.30 8.99
N ARG A 211 -1.14 21.40 7.89
CA ARG A 211 -0.06 22.38 7.70
C ARG A 211 -0.61 23.80 7.68
N GLY A 212 -0.11 24.64 8.57
CA GLY A 212 -0.53 26.03 8.69
C GLY A 212 -1.68 26.27 9.67
N ILE A 213 -2.14 25.26 10.38
CA ILE A 213 -3.03 25.43 11.53
C ILE A 213 -2.20 26.06 12.66
N ASP A 214 -2.67 27.17 13.21
CA ASP A 214 -1.97 28.00 14.19
C ASP A 214 -2.34 27.71 15.66
N HIS A 215 -3.22 26.71 15.87
CA HIS A 215 -3.63 26.22 17.19
C HIS A 215 -3.29 24.73 17.36
N PRO A 216 -3.29 24.18 18.60
CA PRO A 216 -3.15 22.76 18.82
C PRO A 216 -4.26 21.98 18.11
N VAL A 217 -3.85 21.05 17.22
CA VAL A 217 -4.77 20.20 16.44
C VAL A 217 -5.57 19.30 17.36
N THR A 218 -6.87 19.32 17.23
CA THR A 218 -7.83 18.50 17.98
C THR A 218 -8.42 17.40 17.09
N LEU A 219 -9.21 16.50 17.65
CA LEU A 219 -9.94 15.50 16.87
C LEU A 219 -10.92 16.12 15.85
N ALA A 220 -11.43 17.33 16.13
CA ALA A 220 -12.32 18.04 15.22
C ALA A 220 -11.62 18.59 13.98
N ASP A 221 -10.32 18.83 14.04
CA ASP A 221 -9.50 19.30 12.92
C ASP A 221 -9.06 18.17 12.01
N LEU A 222 -9.19 16.92 12.46
CA LEU A 222 -8.88 15.74 11.66
C LEU A 222 -10.01 15.50 10.65
N ASP A 223 -9.86 16.10 9.47
CA ASP A 223 -10.70 15.76 8.32
C ASP A 223 -10.21 14.45 7.69
N PHE A 224 -10.71 13.34 8.19
CA PHE A 224 -10.50 12.05 7.56
C PHE A 224 -11.38 11.85 6.31
N GLY A 225 -11.96 12.94 5.81
CA GLY A 225 -13.00 12.97 4.81
C GLY A 225 -14.36 12.57 5.40
N ASP A 226 -15.41 12.76 4.66
CA ASP A 226 -16.71 12.12 4.92
C ASP A 226 -16.47 10.61 4.83
N ASP A 227 -16.10 10.03 5.96
CA ASP A 227 -15.34 8.80 6.02
C ASP A 227 -16.26 7.60 5.90
N ILE A 228 -15.80 6.66 5.13
CA ILE A 228 -16.32 5.29 5.12
C ILE A 228 -16.60 4.77 6.54
N ARG A 229 -15.84 5.19 7.57
CA ARG A 229 -16.06 4.84 8.97
C ARG A 229 -17.30 5.48 9.56
N SER A 230 -17.59 6.73 9.25
CA SER A 230 -18.84 7.37 9.69
C SER A 230 -20.02 6.64 9.08
N VAL A 231 -19.88 6.19 7.82
CA VAL A 231 -20.87 5.36 7.14
C VAL A 231 -20.96 3.97 7.80
N VAL A 232 -19.81 3.34 8.08
CA VAL A 232 -19.74 2.03 8.75
C VAL A 232 -20.37 2.08 10.13
N SER A 233 -20.00 3.08 10.95
CA SER A 233 -20.55 3.26 12.30
C SER A 233 -22.07 3.49 12.25
N SER A 234 -22.54 4.36 11.35
CA SER A 234 -23.97 4.63 11.18
C SER A 234 -24.74 3.39 10.70
N VAL A 235 -24.18 2.64 9.74
CA VAL A 235 -24.78 1.38 9.26
C VAL A 235 -24.83 0.34 10.37
N LYS A 236 -23.74 0.19 11.14
CA LYS A 236 -23.71 -0.70 12.31
C LYS A 236 -24.80 -0.32 13.32
N ASP A 237 -24.92 0.94 13.67
CA ASP A 237 -25.94 1.41 14.63
C ASP A 237 -27.36 1.13 14.12
N MET A 238 -27.59 1.29 12.81
CA MET A 238 -28.88 0.94 12.19
C MET A 238 -29.16 -0.56 12.21
N LEU A 239 -28.16 -1.40 11.91
CA LEU A 239 -28.28 -2.85 11.93
C LEU A 239 -28.46 -3.40 13.35
N MET A 240 -27.76 -2.80 14.31
CA MET A 240 -27.87 -3.15 15.73
C MET A 240 -29.08 -2.53 16.42
N GLY A 241 -29.72 -1.53 15.87
CA GLY A 241 -30.83 -0.71 16.33
C GLY A 241 -31.69 -1.25 17.50
N PRO A 242 -32.62 -0.51 18.04
CA PRO A 242 -33.31 -0.88 19.27
C PRO A 242 -33.99 -2.26 19.14
N PRO A 243 -34.09 -3.05 20.22
CA PRO A 243 -34.66 -4.40 20.21
C PRO A 243 -36.08 -4.48 19.64
N GLU A 244 -36.82 -3.37 19.70
CA GLU A 244 -38.18 -3.24 19.21
C GLU A 244 -38.29 -3.11 17.68
N ALA A 245 -37.18 -2.74 17.01
CA ALA A 245 -37.14 -2.63 15.56
C ALA A 245 -37.05 -4.03 14.90
N THR A 246 -37.95 -4.31 13.97
CA THR A 246 -37.90 -5.57 13.23
C THR A 246 -36.68 -5.66 12.33
N PRO A 247 -36.15 -6.88 12.05
CA PRO A 247 -34.99 -7.05 11.13
C PRO A 247 -35.20 -6.36 9.78
N ILE A 248 -36.42 -6.36 9.26
CA ILE A 248 -36.74 -5.72 7.97
C ILE A 248 -36.56 -4.20 8.04
N ILE A 249 -36.94 -3.56 9.15
CA ILE A 249 -36.77 -2.11 9.33
C ILE A 249 -35.29 -1.77 9.44
N LYS A 250 -34.52 -2.53 10.23
CA LYS A 250 -33.07 -2.35 10.38
C LYS A 250 -32.35 -2.47 9.04
N TYR A 251 -32.68 -3.52 8.29
CA TYR A 251 -32.15 -3.74 6.95
C TYR A 251 -32.45 -2.59 5.98
N ASP A 252 -33.73 -2.16 5.89
CA ASP A 252 -34.14 -1.13 4.93
C ASP A 252 -33.47 0.23 5.24
N LEU A 253 -33.36 0.58 6.51
CA LEU A 253 -32.67 1.80 6.95
C LEU A 253 -31.18 1.76 6.59
N ALA A 254 -30.48 0.69 6.97
CA ALA A 254 -29.06 0.52 6.71
C ALA A 254 -28.77 0.52 5.20
N ARG A 255 -29.57 -0.17 4.41
CA ARG A 255 -29.43 -0.26 2.96
C ARG A 255 -29.61 1.11 2.29
N ARG A 256 -30.69 1.84 2.58
CA ARG A 256 -30.93 3.17 1.99
C ARG A 256 -29.86 4.16 2.36
N PHE A 257 -29.40 4.12 3.59
CA PHE A 257 -28.30 4.98 4.05
C PHE A 257 -27.01 4.64 3.32
N PHE A 258 -26.64 3.35 3.23
CA PHE A 258 -25.47 2.90 2.49
C PHE A 258 -25.52 3.32 1.02
N GLU A 259 -26.63 3.05 0.31
CA GLU A 259 -26.77 3.41 -1.10
C GLU A 259 -26.61 4.92 -1.34
N LYS A 260 -27.18 5.75 -0.45
CA LYS A 260 -27.04 7.21 -0.50
C LYS A 260 -25.61 7.66 -0.31
N GLU A 261 -24.94 7.16 0.72
CA GLU A 261 -23.58 7.56 1.05
C GLU A 261 -22.55 6.99 0.06
N HIS A 262 -22.76 5.77 -0.44
CA HIS A 262 -21.92 5.19 -1.49
C HIS A 262 -22.02 6.00 -2.79
N ALA A 263 -23.22 6.44 -3.19
CA ALA A 263 -23.39 7.32 -4.35
C ALA A 263 -22.71 8.68 -4.17
N ARG A 264 -22.69 9.22 -2.95
CA ARG A 264 -22.08 10.50 -2.60
C ARG A 264 -20.56 10.44 -2.52
N LEU A 265 -20.02 9.42 -1.84
CA LEU A 265 -18.60 9.34 -1.46
C LEU A 265 -17.77 8.45 -2.39
N GLN A 266 -18.41 7.60 -3.21
CA GLN A 266 -17.74 6.71 -4.17
C GLN A 266 -16.66 5.82 -3.54
N PHE A 267 -16.82 5.44 -2.26
CA PHE A 267 -15.85 4.61 -1.55
C PHE A 267 -15.78 3.18 -2.07
N ASN A 268 -14.67 2.50 -1.79
CA ASN A 268 -14.51 1.09 -2.13
C ASN A 268 -15.40 0.22 -1.23
N VAL A 269 -16.32 -0.50 -1.84
CA VAL A 269 -17.28 -1.37 -1.12
C VAL A 269 -16.57 -2.45 -0.31
N ARG A 270 -15.43 -2.94 -0.78
CA ARG A 270 -14.65 -3.93 -0.06
C ARG A 270 -14.06 -3.37 1.23
N ASP A 271 -13.49 -2.16 1.17
CA ASP A 271 -12.95 -1.48 2.34
C ASP A 271 -14.07 -1.21 3.37
N PHE A 272 -15.28 -0.92 2.90
CA PHE A 272 -16.45 -0.79 3.75
C PHE A 272 -16.80 -2.10 4.46
N ILE A 273 -16.81 -3.22 3.74
CA ILE A 273 -17.12 -4.54 4.31
C ILE A 273 -16.07 -4.96 5.33
N GLU A 274 -14.79 -4.77 5.05
CA GLU A 274 -13.70 -5.06 5.98
C GLU A 274 -13.83 -4.22 7.27
N GLN A 275 -14.11 -2.93 7.15
CA GLN A 275 -14.30 -2.06 8.32
C GLN A 275 -15.57 -2.37 9.09
N LEU A 276 -16.66 -2.74 8.41
CA LEU A 276 -17.90 -3.15 9.09
C LEU A 276 -17.68 -4.44 9.89
N HIS A 277 -16.92 -5.39 9.36
CA HIS A 277 -16.54 -6.61 10.06
C HIS A 277 -15.73 -6.29 11.33
N ASP A 278 -14.71 -5.42 11.21
CA ASP A 278 -13.88 -5.00 12.33
C ASP A 278 -14.69 -4.29 13.43
N GLU A 279 -15.63 -3.43 13.04
CA GLU A 279 -16.50 -2.67 13.95
C GLU A 279 -17.53 -3.55 14.68
N LEU A 280 -18.01 -4.61 14.04
CA LEU A 280 -18.92 -5.57 14.66
C LEU A 280 -18.21 -6.47 15.67
N GLY A 281 -16.89 -6.68 15.54
CA GLY A 281 -16.08 -7.45 16.48
C GLY A 281 -16.64 -8.85 16.74
N SER A 282 -16.87 -9.19 18.02
CA SER A 282 -17.38 -10.51 18.39
C SER A 282 -18.82 -10.79 17.86
N MET A 283 -19.58 -9.77 17.53
CA MET A 283 -20.90 -9.92 16.91
C MET A 283 -20.83 -10.39 15.46
N ALA A 284 -19.70 -10.13 14.78
CA ALA A 284 -19.45 -10.62 13.43
C ALA A 284 -19.29 -12.15 13.36
N PHE A 285 -19.04 -12.81 14.50
CA PHE A 285 -18.85 -14.26 14.53
C PHE A 285 -20.08 -15.02 13.95
N ASN A 286 -21.27 -14.53 14.24
CA ASN A 286 -22.51 -15.11 13.70
C ASN A 286 -22.73 -14.82 12.21
N ALA A 287 -22.04 -13.82 11.66
CA ALA A 287 -22.12 -13.43 10.25
C ALA A 287 -20.82 -13.75 9.48
N ALA A 288 -19.85 -14.44 10.09
CA ALA A 288 -18.52 -14.69 9.49
C ALA A 288 -18.60 -15.39 8.13
N GLU A 289 -19.50 -16.36 7.99
CA GLU A 289 -19.73 -17.06 6.72
C GLU A 289 -20.31 -16.12 5.66
N ALA A 290 -21.23 -15.21 6.05
CA ALA A 290 -21.79 -14.22 5.14
C ALA A 290 -20.73 -13.22 4.67
N PHE A 291 -19.84 -12.75 5.56
CA PHE A 291 -18.71 -11.88 5.18
C PHE A 291 -17.78 -12.56 4.18
N SER A 292 -17.39 -13.82 4.42
CA SER A 292 -16.53 -14.59 3.51
C SER A 292 -17.19 -14.79 2.16
N ASN A 293 -18.46 -15.18 2.14
CA ASN A 293 -19.21 -15.40 0.90
C ASN A 293 -19.37 -14.12 0.07
N VAL A 294 -19.57 -12.98 0.73
CA VAL A 294 -19.70 -11.67 0.06
C VAL A 294 -18.37 -11.22 -0.54
N ASP A 295 -17.27 -11.34 0.19
CA ASP A 295 -15.94 -10.99 -0.34
C ASP A 295 -15.58 -11.84 -1.56
N ASP A 296 -15.81 -13.16 -1.51
CA ASP A 296 -15.56 -14.07 -2.62
C ASP A 296 -16.44 -13.75 -3.85
N ARG A 297 -17.71 -13.43 -3.64
CA ARG A 297 -18.62 -13.07 -4.75
C ARG A 297 -18.25 -11.75 -5.39
N ILE A 298 -17.81 -10.75 -4.59
CA ILE A 298 -17.34 -9.48 -5.12
C ILE A 298 -16.04 -9.66 -5.92
N ARG A 299 -15.12 -10.50 -5.45
CA ARG A 299 -13.91 -10.86 -6.20
C ARG A 299 -14.20 -11.50 -7.55
N ASN A 300 -15.24 -12.29 -7.63
CA ASN A 300 -15.66 -13.01 -8.84
C ASN A 300 -16.63 -12.21 -9.72
N GLY A 301 -16.71 -10.88 -9.55
CA GLY A 301 -17.50 -9.99 -10.40
C GLY A 301 -18.98 -9.89 -10.06
N GLY A 302 -19.39 -10.29 -8.86
CA GLY A 302 -20.76 -10.11 -8.37
C GLY A 302 -21.16 -8.64 -8.23
N ILE A 303 -22.47 -8.35 -8.40
CA ILE A 303 -23.02 -7.00 -8.24
C ILE A 303 -22.87 -6.56 -6.78
N LYS A 304 -22.03 -5.55 -6.53
CA LYS A 304 -21.63 -5.10 -5.19
C LYS A 304 -22.80 -4.75 -4.28
N ASP A 305 -23.74 -3.97 -4.77
CA ASP A 305 -24.89 -3.51 -3.96
C ASP A 305 -25.81 -4.68 -3.54
N VAL A 306 -25.96 -5.69 -4.40
CA VAL A 306 -26.73 -6.90 -4.07
C VAL A 306 -26.03 -7.71 -2.98
N GLN A 307 -24.72 -7.82 -3.03
CA GLN A 307 -23.93 -8.57 -2.05
C GLN A 307 -23.92 -7.86 -0.68
N VAL A 308 -23.78 -6.53 -0.66
CA VAL A 308 -23.90 -5.74 0.59
C VAL A 308 -25.31 -5.85 1.17
N GLY A 309 -26.34 -5.79 0.34
CA GLY A 309 -27.71 -6.01 0.79
C GLY A 309 -27.94 -7.38 1.45
N TYR A 310 -27.37 -8.44 0.88
CA TYR A 310 -27.40 -9.77 1.50
C TYR A 310 -26.73 -9.78 2.88
N LEU A 311 -25.54 -9.18 2.99
CA LEU A 311 -24.80 -9.08 4.25
C LEU A 311 -25.64 -8.36 5.34
N PHE A 312 -26.25 -7.23 4.98
CA PHE A 312 -27.10 -6.48 5.92
C PHE A 312 -28.32 -7.28 6.38
N ALA A 313 -28.93 -8.06 5.49
CA ALA A 313 -30.05 -8.92 5.85
C ALA A 313 -29.65 -9.99 6.88
N VAL A 314 -28.49 -10.63 6.70
CA VAL A 314 -27.97 -11.63 7.65
C VAL A 314 -27.65 -10.99 9.01
N ILE A 315 -26.98 -9.82 9.02
CA ILE A 315 -26.66 -9.14 10.29
C ILE A 315 -27.92 -8.67 11.00
N ALA A 316 -28.88 -8.11 10.27
CA ALA A 316 -30.13 -7.59 10.86
C ALA A 316 -31.03 -8.71 11.42
N SER A 317 -31.03 -9.91 10.82
CA SER A 317 -31.82 -11.05 11.29
C SER A 317 -31.29 -11.64 12.59
N GLY A 318 -29.98 -11.48 12.85
CA GLY A 318 -29.34 -12.10 14.00
C GLY A 318 -29.36 -13.63 13.94
N ASP A 319 -29.62 -14.21 12.76
CA ASP A 319 -29.66 -15.66 12.57
C ASP A 319 -28.30 -16.31 12.86
N LYS A 320 -28.38 -17.40 13.64
CA LYS A 320 -27.24 -18.21 14.06
C LYS A 320 -26.76 -19.13 12.95
#